data_0cd3b1ef38fa8fd5af0b4ee90093390e
#
_entry.id   0cd3b1ef38fa8fd5af0b4ee90093390e
#
_cell.length_a   1.000
_cell.length_b   1.000
_cell.length_c   1.000
_cell.angle_alpha   90.00
_cell.angle_beta   90.00
_cell.angle_gamma   90.00
#
_symmetry.space_group_name_H-M   'P 1'
#
loop_
_entity.id
_entity.type
_entity.pdbx_description
1 polymer ?
#
loop_
_entity_poly.entity_id
_entity_poly.type
_entity_poly.pdbx_seq_one_letter_code
_entity_poly.pdbx_strand_id
1 'polypeptide(L)'
;MKDKFWVRNDIDRFVLARLESEQIHPSAEADRVTLIRRLSLDICGTLPTVEEVRAFEADHAPGAYDRVVDRLLASPRYGERWARHWLDVWRYSDWWGLGDQLRNSQQHIWHWRDWVIESLNSDTPYDVMVRLMLASDELYPNDFAKVRATGFLARNFYLFNRAKWMEETVEHISKGFLG
;
A
#
# COMPACT_ATOMS: atom_id res chain seq x y z
N MET A 1 14.11 -32.19 5.44
CA MET A 1 12.75 -31.74 5.74
C MET A 1 11.98 -32.90 6.38
N LYS A 2 11.78 -32.85 7.68
CA LYS A 2 11.09 -33.92 8.44
C LYS A 2 9.56 -33.73 8.42
N ASP A 3 9.09 -32.49 8.41
CA ASP A 3 7.66 -32.17 8.41
C ASP A 3 7.20 -31.58 7.06
N LYS A 4 6.97 -32.47 6.09
CA LYS A 4 6.50 -32.09 4.75
C LYS A 4 5.04 -31.60 4.73
N PHE A 5 4.23 -31.92 5.77
CA PHE A 5 2.83 -31.54 5.84
C PHE A 5 2.64 -30.07 6.27
N TRP A 6 3.63 -29.47 6.91
CA TRP A 6 3.60 -28.06 7.29
C TRP A 6 3.77 -27.12 6.09
N VAL A 7 4.48 -27.57 5.06
CA VAL A 7 4.81 -26.79 3.85
C VAL A 7 3.58 -26.61 2.96
N ARG A 8 3.16 -25.37 2.71
CA ARG A 8 2.06 -25.01 1.79
C ARG A 8 2.56 -24.39 0.48
N ASN A 9 3.73 -23.75 0.48
CA ASN A 9 4.34 -23.10 -0.67
C ASN A 9 5.86 -23.22 -0.63
N ASP A 10 6.54 -22.71 -1.67
CA ASP A 10 7.99 -22.83 -1.77
C ASP A 10 8.75 -21.99 -0.72
N ILE A 11 8.18 -20.87 -0.27
CA ILE A 11 8.76 -20.04 0.80
C ILE A 11 8.82 -20.85 2.11
N ASP A 12 7.76 -21.58 2.42
CA ASP A 12 7.71 -22.42 3.62
C ASP A 12 8.83 -23.46 3.68
N ARG A 13 9.31 -23.93 2.52
CA ARG A 13 10.46 -24.85 2.45
C ARG A 13 11.73 -24.23 3.00
N PHE A 14 12.00 -22.97 2.64
CA PHE A 14 13.16 -22.24 3.16
C PHE A 14 13.01 -21.97 4.65
N VAL A 15 11.82 -21.54 5.08
CA VAL A 15 11.52 -21.28 6.50
C VAL A 15 11.69 -22.57 7.31
N LEU A 16 11.09 -23.68 6.88
CA LEU A 16 11.20 -24.95 7.57
C LEU A 16 12.65 -25.45 7.63
N ALA A 17 13.39 -25.36 6.54
CA ALA A 17 14.82 -25.74 6.52
C ALA A 17 15.63 -24.96 7.57
N ARG A 18 15.37 -23.67 7.70
CA ARG A 18 16.02 -22.84 8.73
C ARG A 18 15.59 -23.24 10.13
N LEU A 19 14.31 -23.44 10.38
CA LEU A 19 13.79 -23.89 11.66
C LEU A 19 14.41 -25.25 12.07
N GLU A 20 14.46 -26.21 11.14
CA GLU A 20 15.09 -27.53 11.40
C GLU A 20 16.58 -27.39 11.72
N SER A 21 17.32 -26.48 11.05
CA SER A 21 18.74 -26.26 11.35
C SER A 21 19.00 -25.70 12.74
N GLU A 22 18.05 -24.92 13.25
CA GLU A 22 18.09 -24.34 14.61
C GLU A 22 17.39 -25.24 15.66
N GLN A 23 16.91 -26.42 15.26
CA GLN A 23 16.16 -27.34 16.12
C GLN A 23 14.88 -26.73 16.72
N ILE A 24 14.24 -25.80 15.98
CA ILE A 24 13.01 -25.14 16.34
C ILE A 24 11.84 -25.82 15.58
N HIS A 25 10.77 -26.14 16.30
CA HIS A 25 9.55 -26.63 15.68
C HIS A 25 8.59 -25.50 15.33
N PRO A 26 7.92 -25.54 14.16
CA PRO A 26 6.86 -24.58 13.85
C PRO A 26 5.75 -24.62 14.92
N SER A 27 5.21 -23.46 15.26
CA SER A 27 4.03 -23.37 16.11
C SER A 27 2.80 -23.96 15.41
N ALA A 28 1.83 -24.39 16.19
CA ALA A 28 0.51 -24.77 15.66
C ALA A 28 -0.16 -23.57 14.96
N GLU A 29 -1.07 -23.87 14.05
CA GLU A 29 -1.88 -22.84 13.39
C GLU A 29 -2.69 -22.07 14.46
N ALA A 30 -2.79 -20.75 14.29
CA ALA A 30 -3.56 -19.91 15.18
C ALA A 30 -5.06 -20.23 15.11
N ASP A 31 -5.77 -20.02 16.22
CA ASP A 31 -7.23 -20.14 16.25
C ASP A 31 -7.90 -19.10 15.32
N ARG A 32 -9.18 -19.33 15.00
CA ARG A 32 -9.91 -18.52 14.02
C ARG A 32 -10.07 -17.06 14.43
N VAL A 33 -10.24 -16.79 15.73
CA VAL A 33 -10.33 -15.41 16.26
C VAL A 33 -9.01 -14.67 16.04
N THR A 34 -7.89 -15.34 16.34
CA THR A 34 -6.56 -14.79 16.10
C THR A 34 -6.29 -14.59 14.61
N LEU A 35 -6.71 -15.53 13.75
CA LEU A 35 -6.53 -15.41 12.29
C LEU A 35 -7.28 -14.21 11.72
N ILE A 36 -8.58 -14.05 11.99
CA ILE A 36 -9.35 -12.91 11.46
C ILE A 36 -8.84 -11.57 12.00
N ARG A 37 -8.41 -11.54 13.27
CA ARG A 37 -7.80 -10.34 13.86
C ARG A 37 -6.54 -9.95 13.12
N ARG A 38 -5.62 -10.89 12.85
CA ARG A 38 -4.39 -10.65 12.09
C ARG A 38 -4.69 -10.15 10.69
N LEU A 39 -5.56 -10.86 9.96
CA LEU A 39 -5.96 -10.46 8.61
C LEU A 39 -6.52 -9.03 8.55
N SER A 40 -7.45 -8.71 9.46
CA SER A 40 -8.08 -7.38 9.47
C SER A 40 -7.07 -6.27 9.77
N LEU A 41 -6.14 -6.49 10.69
CA LEU A 41 -5.08 -5.53 11.01
C LEU A 41 -4.07 -5.39 9.87
N ASP A 42 -3.69 -6.47 9.22
CA ASP A 42 -2.70 -6.45 8.14
C ASP A 42 -3.28 -5.83 6.87
N ILE A 43 -4.49 -6.22 6.48
CA ILE A 43 -5.12 -5.81 5.22
C ILE A 43 -5.77 -4.43 5.34
N CYS A 44 -6.56 -4.19 6.38
CA CYS A 44 -7.36 -2.98 6.55
C CYS A 44 -6.86 -2.02 7.64
N GLY A 45 -5.92 -2.45 8.50
CA GLY A 45 -5.40 -1.65 9.60
C GLY A 45 -6.36 -1.45 10.77
N THR A 46 -7.50 -2.16 10.79
CA THR A 46 -8.55 -2.06 11.82
C THR A 46 -8.92 -3.42 12.37
N LEU A 47 -9.46 -3.44 13.58
CA LEU A 47 -9.99 -4.67 14.15
C LEU A 47 -11.28 -5.11 13.43
N PRO A 48 -11.54 -6.42 13.33
CA PRO A 48 -12.82 -6.92 12.85
C PRO A 48 -13.94 -6.58 13.85
N THR A 49 -15.17 -6.49 13.37
CA THR A 49 -16.35 -6.37 14.26
C THR A 49 -16.63 -7.70 14.95
N VAL A 50 -17.41 -7.64 16.03
CA VAL A 50 -17.83 -8.87 16.76
C VAL A 50 -18.63 -9.82 15.85
N GLU A 51 -19.46 -9.25 14.98
CA GLU A 51 -20.26 -10.00 14.00
C GLU A 51 -19.38 -10.71 12.99
N GLU A 52 -18.35 -10.05 12.48
CA GLU A 52 -17.37 -10.64 11.56
C GLU A 52 -16.59 -11.79 12.19
N VAL A 53 -16.17 -11.62 13.46
CA VAL A 53 -15.51 -12.69 14.21
C VAL A 53 -16.42 -13.89 14.36
N ARG A 54 -17.67 -13.70 14.83
CA ARG A 54 -18.65 -14.79 15.01
C ARG A 54 -18.98 -15.49 13.70
N ALA A 55 -19.15 -14.73 12.63
CA ALA A 55 -19.43 -15.30 11.31
C ALA A 55 -18.27 -16.19 10.83
N PHE A 56 -17.03 -15.73 11.01
CA PHE A 56 -15.87 -16.53 10.62
C PHE A 56 -15.66 -17.74 11.53
N GLU A 57 -15.90 -17.62 12.85
CA GLU A 57 -15.84 -18.78 13.77
C GLU A 57 -16.84 -19.87 13.39
N ALA A 58 -18.04 -19.49 12.99
CA ALA A 58 -19.11 -20.42 12.60
C ALA A 58 -18.95 -21.01 11.19
N ASP A 59 -18.18 -20.37 10.30
CA ASP A 59 -18.01 -20.83 8.92
C ASP A 59 -16.89 -21.87 8.80
N HIS A 60 -17.24 -23.16 8.87
CA HIS A 60 -16.32 -24.28 8.68
C HIS A 60 -16.26 -24.81 7.24
N ALA A 61 -16.91 -24.14 6.28
CA ALA A 61 -16.90 -24.58 4.89
C ALA A 61 -15.49 -24.40 4.27
N PRO A 62 -15.12 -25.26 3.30
CA PRO A 62 -13.87 -25.10 2.55
C PRO A 62 -13.76 -23.67 1.96
N GLY A 63 -12.58 -23.07 2.03
CA GLY A 63 -12.32 -21.72 1.54
C GLY A 63 -12.86 -20.60 2.43
N ALA A 64 -13.30 -20.86 3.66
CA ALA A 64 -13.76 -19.83 4.59
C ALA A 64 -12.70 -18.74 4.85
N TYR A 65 -11.45 -19.12 4.94
CA TYR A 65 -10.32 -18.19 5.09
C TYR A 65 -10.17 -17.29 3.86
N ASP A 66 -10.18 -17.86 2.66
CA ASP A 66 -10.01 -17.13 1.40
C ASP A 66 -11.15 -16.12 1.20
N ARG A 67 -12.40 -16.51 1.53
CA ARG A 67 -13.55 -15.58 1.49
C ARG A 67 -13.38 -14.37 2.40
N VAL A 68 -12.77 -14.53 3.58
CA VAL A 68 -12.46 -13.40 4.46
C VAL A 68 -11.38 -12.52 3.84
N VAL A 69 -10.32 -13.12 3.27
CA VAL A 69 -9.26 -12.39 2.57
C VAL A 69 -9.84 -11.57 1.41
N ASP A 70 -10.62 -12.20 0.53
CA ASP A 70 -11.24 -11.53 -0.62
C ASP A 70 -12.13 -10.35 -0.20
N ARG A 71 -12.94 -10.55 0.85
CA ARG A 71 -13.79 -9.49 1.40
C ARG A 71 -12.98 -8.32 1.95
N LEU A 72 -11.88 -8.60 2.65
CA LEU A 72 -11.03 -7.54 3.21
C LEU A 72 -10.26 -6.80 2.11
N LEU A 73 -9.78 -7.49 1.07
CA LEU A 73 -9.13 -6.88 -0.08
C LEU A 73 -10.10 -6.00 -0.89
N ALA A 74 -11.38 -6.37 -0.96
CA ALA A 74 -12.43 -5.56 -1.60
C ALA A 74 -12.88 -4.35 -0.76
N SER A 75 -12.40 -4.21 0.48
CA SER A 75 -12.74 -3.09 1.35
C SER A 75 -12.00 -1.81 0.94
N PRO A 76 -12.66 -0.64 0.90
CA PRO A 76 -11.99 0.64 0.68
C PRO A 76 -10.85 0.92 1.67
N ARG A 77 -10.90 0.34 2.86
CA ARG A 77 -9.87 0.47 3.89
C ARG A 77 -8.54 -0.17 3.50
N TYR A 78 -8.55 -1.11 2.55
CA TYR A 78 -7.32 -1.65 1.98
C TYR A 78 -6.45 -0.55 1.38
N GLY A 79 -7.00 0.25 0.48
CA GLY A 79 -6.28 1.37 -0.11
C GLY A 79 -5.86 2.41 0.92
N GLU A 80 -6.72 2.77 1.89
CA GLU A 80 -6.37 3.70 2.97
C GLU A 80 -5.18 3.19 3.80
N ARG A 81 -5.17 1.90 4.14
CA ARG A 81 -4.09 1.25 4.90
C ARG A 81 -2.79 1.21 4.12
N TRP A 82 -2.83 0.74 2.87
CA TRP A 82 -1.63 0.49 2.07
C TRP A 82 -1.09 1.73 1.39
N ALA A 83 -1.95 2.71 1.05
CA ALA A 83 -1.51 4.00 0.54
C ALA A 83 -0.53 4.70 1.49
N ARG A 84 -0.71 4.56 2.80
CA ARG A 84 0.22 5.14 3.78
C ARG A 84 1.66 4.71 3.54
N HIS A 85 1.88 3.41 3.30
CA HIS A 85 3.23 2.89 3.08
C HIS A 85 3.85 3.43 1.79
N TRP A 86 3.07 3.49 0.71
CA TRP A 86 3.51 4.09 -0.55
C TRP A 86 3.75 5.59 -0.43
N LEU A 87 2.87 6.29 0.25
CA LEU A 87 2.99 7.74 0.48
C LEU A 87 4.22 8.08 1.33
N ASP A 88 4.62 7.22 2.27
CA ASP A 88 5.87 7.37 3.02
C ASP A 88 7.08 7.23 2.08
N VAL A 89 7.11 6.21 1.21
CA VAL A 89 8.17 6.02 0.19
C VAL A 89 8.22 7.21 -0.78
N TRP A 90 7.06 7.67 -1.22
CA TRP A 90 6.92 8.80 -2.15
C TRP A 90 6.93 10.15 -1.44
N ARG A 91 7.21 10.18 -0.13
CA ARG A 91 7.44 11.38 0.69
C ARG A 91 6.27 12.35 0.68
N TYR A 92 5.03 11.85 0.74
CA TYR A 92 3.83 12.66 0.88
C TYR A 92 3.79 13.41 2.21
N SER A 93 3.26 14.61 2.21
CA SER A 93 2.94 15.37 3.43
C SER A 93 1.78 16.32 3.15
N ASP A 94 0.83 16.39 4.06
CA ASP A 94 -0.25 17.40 4.05
C ASP A 94 0.24 18.78 4.46
N TRP A 95 1.43 18.85 5.08
CA TRP A 95 2.01 20.11 5.50
C TRP A 95 2.60 20.87 4.31
N TRP A 96 2.08 22.03 4.04
CA TRP A 96 2.53 22.92 2.97
C TRP A 96 3.35 24.12 3.49
N GLY A 97 3.71 24.17 4.79
CA GLY A 97 4.63 25.09 5.49
C GLY A 97 4.99 26.37 4.73
N LEU A 98 5.68 27.31 5.29
CA LEU A 98 6.13 28.55 4.65
C LEU A 98 5.12 29.29 3.73
N GLY A 99 3.87 28.81 3.64
CA GLY A 99 2.74 29.44 2.98
C GLY A 99 2.78 29.45 1.44
N ASP A 100 1.81 30.14 0.86
CA ASP A 100 1.58 30.25 -0.60
C ASP A 100 2.78 30.80 -1.38
N GLN A 101 3.65 31.54 -0.70
CA GLN A 101 4.79 32.17 -1.35
C GLN A 101 5.84 31.17 -1.85
N LEU A 102 6.00 30.04 -1.17
CA LEU A 102 7.07 29.08 -1.46
C LEU A 102 6.59 27.76 -2.04
N ARG A 103 5.44 27.25 -1.56
CA ARG A 103 4.95 25.93 -1.88
C ARG A 103 3.45 25.89 -2.17
N ASN A 104 3.02 26.78 -3.03
CA ASN A 104 1.61 26.94 -3.39
C ASN A 104 0.94 25.62 -3.89
N SER A 105 1.71 24.78 -4.59
CA SER A 105 1.20 23.48 -5.08
C SER A 105 0.77 22.52 -3.99
N GLN A 106 1.29 22.65 -2.77
CA GLN A 106 1.00 21.72 -1.68
C GLN A 106 -0.37 21.95 -1.04
N GLN A 107 -1.00 23.08 -1.25
CA GLN A 107 -2.36 23.35 -0.78
C GLN A 107 -3.38 22.31 -1.27
N HIS A 108 -3.14 21.73 -2.44
CA HIS A 108 -4.02 20.76 -3.08
C HIS A 108 -3.41 19.36 -3.21
N ILE A 109 -2.30 19.09 -2.51
CA ILE A 109 -1.56 17.83 -2.64
C ILE A 109 -2.38 16.61 -2.21
N TRP A 110 -3.41 16.79 -1.38
CA TRP A 110 -4.33 15.74 -0.96
C TRP A 110 -5.06 15.05 -2.13
N HIS A 111 -5.24 15.71 -3.27
CA HIS A 111 -5.77 15.08 -4.47
C HIS A 111 -4.91 13.91 -4.96
N TRP A 112 -3.58 14.02 -4.80
CA TRP A 112 -2.67 12.94 -5.13
C TRP A 112 -2.77 11.80 -4.11
N ARG A 113 -2.87 12.08 -2.81
CA ARG A 113 -3.11 11.08 -1.78
C ARG A 113 -4.36 10.26 -2.10
N ASP A 114 -5.46 10.92 -2.38
CA ASP A 114 -6.73 10.26 -2.68
C ASP A 114 -6.62 9.42 -3.95
N TRP A 115 -5.92 9.92 -4.98
CA TRP A 115 -5.64 9.16 -6.18
C TRP A 115 -4.84 7.87 -5.90
N VAL A 116 -3.85 7.91 -5.01
CA VAL A 116 -3.09 6.71 -4.60
C VAL A 116 -4.00 5.69 -3.92
N ILE A 117 -4.86 6.14 -2.99
CA ILE A 117 -5.84 5.27 -2.32
C ILE A 117 -6.78 4.60 -3.34
N GLU A 118 -7.34 5.39 -4.24
CA GLU A 118 -8.24 4.91 -5.29
C GLU A 118 -7.54 3.93 -6.24
N SER A 119 -6.29 4.20 -6.60
CA SER A 119 -5.49 3.34 -7.47
C SER A 119 -5.23 1.97 -6.84
N LEU A 120 -4.93 1.92 -5.53
CA LEU A 120 -4.75 0.67 -4.81
C LEU A 120 -6.07 -0.11 -4.67
N ASN A 121 -7.18 0.57 -4.38
CA ASN A 121 -8.50 -0.06 -4.31
C ASN A 121 -9.00 -0.58 -5.67
N SER A 122 -8.51 -0.02 -6.76
CA SER A 122 -8.82 -0.44 -8.13
C SER A 122 -7.80 -1.43 -8.70
N ASP A 123 -6.85 -1.89 -7.88
CA ASP A 123 -5.75 -2.77 -8.28
C ASP A 123 -5.03 -2.26 -9.54
N THR A 124 -4.78 -0.95 -9.61
CA THR A 124 -4.10 -0.32 -10.74
C THR A 124 -2.66 -0.85 -10.82
N PRO A 125 -2.22 -1.39 -11.98
CA PRO A 125 -0.87 -1.90 -12.12
C PRO A 125 0.20 -0.87 -11.78
N TYR A 126 1.25 -1.29 -11.09
CA TYR A 126 2.30 -0.40 -10.59
C TYR A 126 2.98 0.42 -11.69
N ASP A 127 3.26 -0.19 -12.84
CA ASP A 127 3.84 0.51 -14.00
C ASP A 127 2.91 1.61 -14.55
N VAL A 128 1.60 1.37 -14.51
CA VAL A 128 0.59 2.37 -14.87
C VAL A 128 0.59 3.52 -13.85
N MET A 129 0.65 3.20 -12.55
CA MET A 129 0.74 4.23 -11.51
C MET A 129 1.99 5.10 -11.70
N VAL A 130 3.16 4.50 -11.91
CA VAL A 130 4.42 5.24 -12.15
C VAL A 130 4.30 6.14 -13.36
N ARG A 131 3.78 5.63 -14.48
CA ARG A 131 3.58 6.39 -15.72
C ARG A 131 2.66 7.59 -15.53
N LEU A 132 1.56 7.41 -14.79
CA LEU A 132 0.63 8.50 -14.50
C LEU A 132 1.24 9.53 -13.55
N MET A 133 2.00 9.12 -12.55
CA MET A 133 2.69 10.05 -11.66
C MET A 133 3.74 10.92 -12.36
N LEU A 134 4.35 10.41 -13.42
CA LEU A 134 5.42 11.12 -14.14
C LEU A 134 4.94 11.91 -15.35
N ALA A 135 3.83 11.54 -16.00
CA ALA A 135 3.46 12.10 -17.28
C ALA A 135 1.94 12.15 -17.56
N SER A 136 1.07 12.09 -16.56
CA SER A 136 -0.37 12.09 -16.87
C SER A 136 -0.88 13.42 -17.41
N ASP A 137 -0.24 14.52 -17.12
CA ASP A 137 -0.52 15.85 -17.71
C ASP A 137 -0.23 15.90 -19.21
N GLU A 138 0.79 15.21 -19.67
CA GLU A 138 1.11 15.07 -21.10
C GLU A 138 0.24 14.02 -21.80
N LEU A 139 0.03 12.88 -21.15
CA LEU A 139 -0.73 11.76 -21.73
C LEU A 139 -2.24 11.99 -21.73
N TYR A 140 -2.76 12.67 -20.72
CA TYR A 140 -4.20 12.83 -20.46
C TYR A 140 -4.55 14.25 -19.97
N PRO A 141 -4.18 15.32 -20.69
CA PRO A 141 -4.26 16.71 -20.20
C PRO A 141 -5.66 17.16 -19.78
N ASN A 142 -6.70 16.52 -20.32
CA ASN A 142 -8.10 16.84 -20.02
C ASN A 142 -8.79 15.86 -19.05
N ASP A 143 -8.06 14.87 -18.53
CA ASP A 143 -8.59 13.89 -17.58
C ASP A 143 -8.10 14.20 -16.16
N PHE A 144 -8.86 15.02 -15.45
CA PHE A 144 -8.50 15.44 -14.09
C PHE A 144 -8.31 14.24 -13.15
N ALA A 145 -9.06 13.15 -13.33
CA ALA A 145 -8.93 11.96 -12.49
C ALA A 145 -7.53 11.33 -12.59
N LYS A 146 -6.90 11.39 -13.77
CA LYS A 146 -5.54 10.92 -13.99
C LYS A 146 -4.49 11.98 -13.68
N VAL A 147 -4.75 13.24 -14.06
CA VAL A 147 -3.78 14.35 -13.84
C VAL A 147 -3.47 14.54 -12.35
N ARG A 148 -4.37 14.21 -11.43
CA ARG A 148 -4.09 14.20 -9.97
C ARG A 148 -2.81 13.42 -9.60
N ALA A 149 -2.44 12.41 -10.38
CA ALA A 149 -1.25 11.62 -10.16
C ALA A 149 0.04 12.45 -10.18
N THR A 150 0.11 13.53 -10.98
CA THR A 150 1.27 14.42 -11.06
C THR A 150 1.53 15.22 -9.78
N GLY A 151 0.67 15.11 -8.79
CA GLY A 151 0.96 15.57 -7.43
C GLY A 151 2.30 15.04 -6.90
N PHE A 152 2.74 13.87 -7.36
CA PHE A 152 4.08 13.34 -7.11
C PHE A 152 5.19 14.32 -7.52
N LEU A 153 5.09 14.93 -8.71
CA LEU A 153 6.05 15.94 -9.19
C LEU A 153 5.81 17.30 -8.55
N ALA A 154 4.54 17.69 -8.40
CA ALA A 154 4.14 18.98 -7.82
C ALA A 154 4.60 19.12 -6.35
N ARG A 155 4.76 18.00 -5.63
CA ARG A 155 5.25 17.97 -4.25
C ARG A 155 6.60 18.69 -4.08
N ASN A 156 7.50 18.60 -5.05
CA ASN A 156 8.83 19.20 -4.99
C ASN A 156 8.87 20.64 -5.54
N PHE A 157 7.71 21.19 -5.97
CA PHE A 157 7.66 22.53 -6.55
C PHE A 157 8.24 23.57 -5.60
N TYR A 158 9.13 24.43 -6.14
CA TYR A 158 9.74 25.52 -5.43
C TYR A 158 9.78 26.77 -6.31
N LEU A 159 8.96 27.76 -5.96
CA LEU A 159 8.68 28.93 -6.80
C LEU A 159 9.92 29.75 -7.19
N PHE A 160 10.86 29.93 -6.26
CA PHE A 160 11.98 30.90 -6.45
C PHE A 160 13.23 30.28 -7.06
N ASN A 161 13.34 28.98 -7.20
CA ASN A 161 14.52 28.33 -7.75
C ASN A 161 14.17 27.09 -8.56
N ARG A 162 13.99 27.30 -9.88
CA ARG A 162 13.67 26.22 -10.81
C ARG A 162 14.76 25.14 -10.85
N ALA A 163 16.03 25.51 -10.79
CA ALA A 163 17.13 24.55 -10.82
C ALA A 163 17.07 23.63 -9.59
N LYS A 164 16.83 24.18 -8.41
CA LYS A 164 16.67 23.42 -7.18
C LYS A 164 15.45 22.50 -7.23
N TRP A 165 14.34 23.00 -7.74
CA TRP A 165 13.15 22.17 -7.95
C TRP A 165 13.42 20.96 -8.88
N MET A 166 14.10 21.19 -10.00
CA MET A 166 14.45 20.10 -10.93
C MET A 166 15.42 19.10 -10.30
N GLU A 167 16.43 19.56 -9.58
CA GLU A 167 17.38 18.72 -8.86
C GLU A 167 16.66 17.81 -7.84
N GLU A 168 15.83 18.38 -6.99
CA GLU A 168 15.03 17.65 -6.00
C GLU A 168 14.04 16.69 -6.65
N THR A 169 13.48 17.03 -7.80
CA THR A 169 12.57 16.15 -8.54
C THR A 169 13.31 14.92 -9.07
N VAL A 170 14.50 15.12 -9.68
CA VAL A 170 15.32 13.99 -10.16
C VAL A 170 15.75 13.10 -9.00
N GLU A 171 16.22 13.68 -7.90
CA GLU A 171 16.59 12.95 -6.70
C GLU A 171 15.40 12.13 -6.14
N HIS A 172 14.22 12.75 -6.09
CA HIS A 172 13.04 12.12 -5.57
C HIS A 172 12.54 10.96 -6.45
N ILE A 173 12.54 11.14 -7.78
CA ILE A 173 12.23 10.09 -8.75
C ILE A 173 13.18 8.90 -8.56
N SER A 174 14.49 9.18 -8.49
CA SER A 174 15.51 8.14 -8.34
C SER A 174 15.29 7.34 -7.04
N LYS A 175 15.14 8.01 -5.92
CA LYS A 175 14.92 7.36 -4.61
C LYS A 175 13.56 6.66 -4.51
N GLY A 176 12.53 7.21 -5.11
CA GLY A 176 11.17 6.67 -5.04
C GLY A 176 10.94 5.43 -5.90
N PHE A 177 11.68 5.29 -7.00
CA PHE A 177 11.43 4.21 -7.98
C PHE A 177 12.63 3.30 -8.22
N LEU A 178 13.86 3.73 -7.94
CA LEU A 178 15.07 2.93 -8.19
C LEU A 178 15.77 2.46 -6.91
N GLY A 179 15.44 3.02 -5.74
CA GLY A 179 16.01 2.66 -4.44
C GLY A 179 17.22 3.52 -4.03
#